data_93c5217214501f6bbffb68d2468706d2
#
_entry.id   93c5217214501f6bbffb68d2468706d2
#
_cell.length_a   1.000
_cell.length_b   1.000
_cell.length_c   1.000
_cell.angle_alpha   90.00
_cell.angle_beta   90.00
_cell.angle_gamma   90.00
#
_symmetry.space_group_name_H-M   'P 1'
#
loop_
_entity.id
_entity.type
_entity.pdbx_description
1 polymer ?
#
loop_
_entity_poly.entity_id
_entity_poly.type
_entity_poly.pdbx_seq_one_letter_code
_entity_poly.pdbx_strand_id
1 'polypeptide(L)'
;MDLRLPKLASDQKLRRAEALDALESVLPFDRRDFLADILTDDDVATLRHLAREGIGENSLRALASDLGYLEAWSLAATGFPLPWPAPEALLIKFVAHHLWDPAKRETDFSHGMPAEVAITLKAEGLLRSDGPHAPATVRRRLSSWSTLTKWRGLVGNFNAPGLHSALKLAVRASARPRGRGRKSRKAVTADILAALLQACASDRLVDVRDRALLLVAFASGGRRRSEISALRVEQLVEEDPVPADPKDPEGLRIPCLKIRLGRTKTTQADTDAFVLLVGRPVLVLQDWLERAGIAEGAVFRGIDRWGNLEKRALTPQAVNLILKRRIAEAGLDPQAFSAHGLRSGYLTETARRGISLPEAMQQSQHRSVQQASNYYNEAERTLGRAARLMV
;
A
#
# COMPACT_ATOMS: atom_id res chain seq x y z
N MET A 1 33.84 -26.24 27.90
CA MET A 1 33.11 -25.31 28.78
C MET A 1 31.64 -25.56 28.54
N ASP A 2 31.06 -26.46 29.38
CA ASP A 2 29.67 -26.90 29.23
C ASP A 2 28.72 -25.78 29.72
N LEU A 3 28.13 -25.06 28.78
CA LEU A 3 27.07 -24.11 29.10
C LEU A 3 25.78 -24.92 29.43
N ARG A 4 25.68 -25.34 30.70
CA ARG A 4 24.42 -25.86 31.22
C ARG A 4 23.41 -24.70 31.34
N LEU A 5 22.57 -24.55 30.32
CA LEU A 5 21.42 -23.63 30.37
C LEU A 5 20.45 -24.05 31.48
N PRO A 6 19.93 -23.10 32.27
CA PRO A 6 18.96 -23.41 33.32
C PRO A 6 17.73 -24.04 32.71
N LYS A 7 17.23 -25.17 33.26
CA LYS A 7 15.96 -25.76 32.89
C LYS A 7 14.84 -24.78 33.21
N LEU A 8 14.25 -24.21 32.18
CA LEU A 8 13.09 -23.31 32.29
C LEU A 8 11.87 -24.06 32.80
N ALA A 9 11.03 -23.40 33.60
CA ALA A 9 9.73 -23.91 33.96
C ALA A 9 8.88 -24.13 32.67
N SER A 10 8.13 -25.21 32.61
CA SER A 10 7.31 -25.63 31.45
C SER A 10 6.43 -24.50 30.91
N ASP A 11 5.85 -23.68 31.80
CA ASP A 11 5.00 -22.54 31.45
C ASP A 11 5.74 -21.39 30.75
N GLN A 12 7.00 -21.16 31.11
CA GLN A 12 7.83 -20.12 30.45
C GLN A 12 8.21 -20.51 29.02
N LYS A 13 8.54 -21.79 28.83
CA LYS A 13 8.81 -22.35 27.52
C LYS A 13 7.59 -22.28 26.61
N LEU A 14 6.41 -22.61 27.14
CA LEU A 14 5.14 -22.55 26.41
C LEU A 14 4.81 -21.11 25.99
N ARG A 15 4.93 -20.14 26.91
CA ARG A 15 4.71 -18.72 26.59
C ARG A 15 5.67 -18.18 25.54
N ARG A 16 6.93 -18.63 25.54
CA ARG A 16 7.92 -18.27 24.49
C ARG A 16 7.58 -18.90 23.17
N ALA A 17 7.18 -20.15 23.16
CA ALA A 17 6.72 -20.83 21.95
C ALA A 17 5.51 -20.13 21.36
N GLU A 18 4.50 -19.75 22.17
CA GLU A 18 3.35 -18.95 21.75
C GLU A 18 3.74 -17.56 21.23
N ALA A 19 4.72 -16.91 21.86
CA ALA A 19 5.24 -15.62 21.40
C ALA A 19 6.03 -15.73 20.10
N LEU A 20 6.71 -16.86 19.88
CA LEU A 20 7.37 -17.21 18.61
C LEU A 20 6.35 -17.62 17.54
N ASP A 21 5.21 -18.18 17.92
CA ASP A 21 4.07 -18.48 17.04
C ASP A 21 3.51 -17.19 16.40
N ALA A 22 3.53 -16.07 17.10
CA ALA A 22 3.18 -14.79 16.52
C ALA A 22 4.16 -14.32 15.42
N LEU A 23 5.32 -14.97 15.30
CA LEU A 23 6.30 -14.82 14.21
C LEU A 23 6.21 -15.98 13.18
N GLU A 24 5.11 -16.69 13.15
CA GLU A 24 4.86 -17.92 12.38
C GLU A 24 5.24 -17.80 10.88
N SER A 25 5.08 -16.63 10.32
CA SER A 25 5.50 -16.33 8.95
C SER A 25 7.03 -16.19 8.78
N VAL A 26 7.79 -16.07 9.88
CA VAL A 26 9.22 -15.77 9.88
C VAL A 26 10.07 -16.95 10.35
N LEU A 27 9.57 -17.74 11.32
CA LEU A 27 10.33 -18.83 11.94
C LEU A 27 9.78 -20.21 11.53
N PRO A 28 10.66 -21.16 11.17
CA PRO A 28 10.26 -22.54 10.86
C PRO A 28 9.64 -23.22 12.07
N PHE A 29 8.54 -23.93 11.88
CA PHE A 29 7.83 -24.63 12.94
C PHE A 29 8.72 -25.62 13.70
N ASP A 30 9.59 -26.31 12.97
CA ASP A 30 10.54 -27.31 13.47
C ASP A 30 11.64 -26.75 14.37
N ARG A 31 11.87 -25.45 14.37
CA ARG A 31 12.90 -24.77 15.21
C ARG A 31 12.34 -24.01 16.40
N ARG A 32 11.02 -23.86 16.53
CA ARG A 32 10.41 -23.05 17.59
C ARG A 32 10.74 -23.54 18.97
N ASP A 33 10.59 -24.85 19.19
CA ASP A 33 10.88 -25.46 20.49
C ASP A 33 12.35 -25.32 20.86
N PHE A 34 13.24 -25.52 19.88
CA PHE A 34 14.67 -25.32 20.08
C PHE A 34 15.00 -23.85 20.38
N LEU A 35 14.41 -22.90 19.65
CA LEU A 35 14.62 -21.47 19.90
C LEU A 35 14.01 -21.04 21.22
N ALA A 36 12.87 -21.60 21.63
CA ALA A 36 12.25 -21.32 22.92
C ALA A 36 13.10 -21.77 24.12
N ASP A 37 13.96 -22.76 23.91
CA ASP A 37 14.90 -23.23 24.93
C ASP A 37 16.14 -22.33 25.07
N ILE A 38 16.56 -21.69 23.98
CA ILE A 38 17.81 -20.88 23.92
C ILE A 38 17.52 -19.40 24.20
N LEU A 39 16.44 -18.86 23.62
CA LEU A 39 16.13 -17.45 23.68
C LEU A 39 15.53 -17.07 25.03
N THR A 40 15.87 -15.87 25.51
CA THR A 40 15.18 -15.24 26.64
C THR A 40 13.89 -14.55 26.18
N ASP A 41 13.03 -14.15 27.12
CA ASP A 41 11.81 -13.41 26.79
C ASP A 41 12.15 -12.05 26.12
N ASP A 42 13.27 -11.43 26.54
CA ASP A 42 13.78 -10.19 25.97
C ASP A 42 14.29 -10.39 24.53
N ASP A 43 14.96 -11.53 24.26
CA ASP A 43 15.39 -11.87 22.89
C ASP A 43 14.19 -12.04 21.97
N VAL A 44 13.14 -12.73 22.44
CA VAL A 44 11.89 -12.91 21.67
C VAL A 44 11.20 -11.57 21.44
N ALA A 45 11.13 -10.70 22.45
CA ALA A 45 10.57 -9.36 22.31
C ALA A 45 11.37 -8.52 21.32
N THR A 46 12.70 -8.59 21.36
CA THR A 46 13.60 -7.92 20.43
C THR A 46 13.41 -8.42 19.00
N LEU A 47 13.36 -9.74 18.77
CA LEU A 47 13.13 -10.33 17.47
C LEU A 47 11.78 -9.92 16.87
N ARG A 48 10.73 -9.88 17.71
CA ARG A 48 9.40 -9.39 17.29
C ARG A 48 9.45 -7.92 16.90
N HIS A 49 10.14 -7.09 17.67
CA HIS A 49 10.33 -5.68 17.32
C HIS A 49 11.09 -5.54 16.01
N LEU A 50 12.24 -6.21 15.84
CA LEU A 50 13.03 -6.18 14.60
C LEU A 50 12.25 -6.67 13.39
N ALA A 51 11.45 -7.73 13.53
CA ALA A 51 10.60 -8.23 12.45
C ALA A 51 9.54 -7.20 12.04
N ARG A 52 8.91 -6.53 13.01
CA ARG A 52 7.90 -5.49 12.75
C ARG A 52 8.52 -4.26 12.10
N GLU A 53 9.64 -3.79 12.63
CA GLU A 53 10.33 -2.61 12.09
C GLU A 53 11.00 -2.89 10.74
N GLY A 54 11.64 -4.06 10.59
CA GLY A 54 12.38 -4.43 9.37
C GLY A 54 11.48 -4.76 8.18
N ILE A 55 10.33 -5.41 8.41
CA ILE A 55 9.45 -5.88 7.34
C ILE A 55 8.20 -5.00 7.20
N GLY A 56 7.79 -4.36 8.28
CA GLY A 56 6.56 -3.57 8.37
C GLY A 56 5.30 -4.45 8.50
N GLU A 57 4.41 -4.04 9.40
CA GLU A 57 3.20 -4.79 9.79
C GLU A 57 2.30 -5.21 8.61
N ASN A 58 2.14 -4.34 7.61
CA ASN A 58 1.34 -4.66 6.42
C ASN A 58 1.97 -5.77 5.56
N SER A 59 3.30 -5.86 5.53
CA SER A 59 4.02 -6.91 4.81
C SER A 59 3.90 -8.25 5.54
N LEU A 60 4.01 -8.24 6.87
CA LEU A 60 3.79 -9.43 7.70
C LEU A 60 2.36 -9.94 7.57
N ARG A 61 1.35 -9.06 7.64
CA ARG A 61 -0.05 -9.45 7.38
C ARG A 61 -0.26 -10.03 5.98
N ALA A 62 0.40 -9.46 4.97
CA ALA A 62 0.31 -9.96 3.61
C ALA A 62 0.96 -11.34 3.48
N LEU A 63 2.12 -11.57 4.12
CA LEU A 63 2.79 -12.87 4.16
C LEU A 63 1.94 -13.92 4.87
N ALA A 64 1.39 -13.60 6.05
CA ALA A 64 0.50 -14.50 6.79
C ALA A 64 -0.76 -14.86 5.99
N SER A 65 -1.41 -13.87 5.37
CA SER A 65 -2.57 -14.09 4.49
C SER A 65 -2.23 -14.92 3.25
N ASP A 66 -1.03 -14.72 2.68
CA ASP A 66 -0.58 -15.52 1.53
C ASP A 66 -0.23 -16.95 1.95
N LEU A 67 0.40 -17.13 3.11
CA LEU A 67 0.70 -18.46 3.65
C LEU A 67 -0.58 -19.26 3.88
N GLY A 68 -1.54 -18.72 4.63
CA GLY A 68 -2.81 -19.41 4.87
C GLY A 68 -3.55 -19.78 3.59
N TYR A 69 -3.51 -18.90 2.57
CA TYR A 69 -4.05 -19.24 1.26
C TYR A 69 -3.31 -20.39 0.57
N LEU A 70 -1.97 -20.38 0.61
CA LEU A 70 -1.14 -21.40 -0.04
C LEU A 70 -1.31 -22.76 0.62
N GLU A 71 -1.40 -22.80 1.94
CA GLU A 71 -1.63 -24.03 2.70
C GLU A 71 -3.00 -24.65 2.40
N ALA A 72 -4.06 -23.85 2.45
CA ALA A 72 -5.41 -24.28 2.11
C ALA A 72 -5.50 -24.73 0.63
N TRP A 73 -4.88 -23.96 -0.29
CA TRP A 73 -4.84 -24.37 -1.70
C TRP A 73 -4.07 -25.67 -1.91
N SER A 74 -2.91 -25.84 -1.27
CA SER A 74 -2.13 -27.07 -1.40
C SER A 74 -2.93 -28.28 -0.94
N LEU A 75 -3.54 -28.19 0.23
CA LEU A 75 -4.37 -29.26 0.78
C LEU A 75 -5.56 -29.58 -0.14
N ALA A 76 -6.30 -28.58 -0.59
CA ALA A 76 -7.45 -28.77 -1.48
C ALA A 76 -7.05 -29.30 -2.88
N ALA A 77 -5.90 -28.88 -3.42
CA ALA A 77 -5.48 -29.22 -4.78
C ALA A 77 -4.66 -30.50 -4.90
N THR A 78 -4.08 -31.00 -3.78
CA THR A 78 -3.18 -32.16 -3.79
C THR A 78 -3.53 -33.20 -2.73
N GLY A 79 -4.33 -32.88 -1.74
CA GLY A 79 -4.58 -33.71 -0.56
C GLY A 79 -3.45 -33.67 0.48
N PHE A 80 -2.39 -32.89 0.25
CA PHE A 80 -1.22 -32.83 1.12
C PHE A 80 -0.94 -31.41 1.63
N PRO A 81 -0.34 -31.28 2.83
CA PRO A 81 0.14 -29.99 3.33
C PRO A 81 1.11 -29.33 2.37
N LEU A 82 1.27 -28.01 2.50
CA LEU A 82 2.20 -27.23 1.68
C LEU A 82 3.66 -27.73 1.89
N PRO A 83 4.32 -28.26 0.85
CA PRO A 83 5.67 -28.81 1.00
C PRO A 83 6.74 -27.70 1.07
N TRP A 84 7.79 -27.99 1.82
CA TRP A 84 8.95 -27.14 1.98
C TRP A 84 10.25 -27.91 1.75
N PRO A 85 11.06 -27.59 0.71
CA PRO A 85 10.79 -26.61 -0.36
C PRO A 85 9.71 -27.09 -1.34
N ALA A 86 9.08 -26.14 -2.02
CA ALA A 86 8.08 -26.46 -3.04
C ALA A 86 8.76 -27.07 -4.29
N PRO A 87 8.30 -28.21 -4.81
CA PRO A 87 8.76 -28.73 -6.09
C PRO A 87 8.26 -27.86 -7.24
N GLU A 88 9.04 -27.76 -8.33
CA GLU A 88 8.70 -26.94 -9.51
C GLU A 88 7.32 -27.28 -10.07
N ALA A 89 6.97 -28.55 -10.15
CA ALA A 89 5.67 -29.00 -10.65
C ALA A 89 4.49 -28.41 -9.87
N LEU A 90 4.62 -28.26 -8.54
CA LEU A 90 3.59 -27.63 -7.70
C LEU A 90 3.50 -26.13 -7.94
N LEU A 91 4.61 -25.45 -8.16
CA LEU A 91 4.64 -24.02 -8.50
C LEU A 91 3.97 -23.77 -9.86
N ILE A 92 4.22 -24.62 -10.85
CA ILE A 92 3.57 -24.55 -12.17
C ILE A 92 2.07 -24.86 -12.05
N LYS A 93 1.67 -25.86 -11.26
CA LYS A 93 0.27 -26.18 -10.96
C LYS A 93 -0.43 -24.99 -10.30
N PHE A 94 0.25 -24.29 -9.37
CA PHE A 94 -0.27 -23.06 -8.76
C PHE A 94 -0.57 -21.99 -9.82
N VAL A 95 0.35 -21.77 -10.76
CA VAL A 95 0.16 -20.82 -11.87
C VAL A 95 -1.06 -21.22 -12.72
N ALA A 96 -1.16 -22.50 -13.12
CA ALA A 96 -2.25 -23.02 -13.95
C ALA A 96 -3.63 -22.88 -13.29
N HIS A 97 -3.71 -23.17 -11.98
CA HIS A 97 -4.95 -23.04 -11.23
C HIS A 97 -5.41 -21.58 -11.05
N HIS A 98 -4.51 -20.59 -11.16
CA HIS A 98 -4.84 -19.20 -10.83
C HIS A 98 -4.82 -18.26 -12.03
N LEU A 99 -4.11 -18.59 -13.11
CA LEU A 99 -4.03 -17.81 -14.34
C LEU A 99 -4.57 -18.62 -15.52
N TRP A 100 -5.84 -18.51 -15.79
CA TRP A 100 -6.54 -19.24 -16.83
C TRP A 100 -7.44 -18.31 -17.65
N ASP A 101 -7.85 -18.74 -18.86
CA ASP A 101 -8.72 -18.01 -19.77
C ASP A 101 -10.20 -18.34 -19.46
N PRO A 102 -11.00 -17.37 -19.00
CA PRO A 102 -12.42 -17.58 -18.74
C PRO A 102 -13.21 -18.06 -19.97
N ALA A 103 -12.86 -17.56 -21.17
CA ALA A 103 -13.55 -17.97 -22.39
C ALA A 103 -13.29 -19.44 -22.72
N LYS A 104 -12.07 -19.92 -22.48
CA LYS A 104 -11.76 -21.34 -22.66
C LYS A 104 -12.47 -22.20 -21.61
N ARG A 105 -12.60 -21.69 -20.37
CA ARG A 105 -13.31 -22.41 -19.29
C ARG A 105 -14.80 -22.64 -19.60
N GLU A 106 -15.43 -21.75 -20.36
CA GLU A 106 -16.83 -21.92 -20.77
C GLU A 106 -17.03 -23.17 -21.67
N THR A 107 -16.00 -23.56 -22.43
CA THR A 107 -16.01 -24.72 -23.32
C THR A 107 -15.26 -25.95 -22.77
N ASP A 108 -14.39 -25.73 -21.80
CA ASP A 108 -13.55 -26.76 -21.18
C ASP A 108 -13.52 -26.57 -19.67
N PHE A 109 -14.39 -27.25 -18.95
CA PHE A 109 -14.51 -27.16 -17.49
C PHE A 109 -13.27 -27.61 -16.73
N SER A 110 -12.35 -28.34 -17.35
CA SER A 110 -11.06 -28.76 -16.77
C SER A 110 -10.01 -27.64 -16.80
N HIS A 111 -10.25 -26.57 -17.59
CA HIS A 111 -9.29 -25.49 -17.76
C HIS A 111 -9.21 -24.58 -16.52
N GLY A 112 -8.07 -24.52 -15.87
CA GLY A 112 -7.81 -23.69 -14.69
C GLY A 112 -8.00 -24.42 -13.37
N MET A 113 -8.49 -23.72 -12.34
CA MET A 113 -8.69 -24.30 -11.00
C MET A 113 -9.87 -25.28 -11.00
N PRO A 114 -9.70 -26.54 -10.53
CA PRO A 114 -10.79 -27.47 -10.34
C PRO A 114 -11.92 -26.89 -9.49
N ALA A 115 -13.17 -27.24 -9.80
CA ALA A 115 -14.35 -26.70 -9.10
C ALA A 115 -14.32 -27.04 -7.60
N GLU A 116 -13.93 -28.23 -7.24
CA GLU A 116 -13.83 -28.72 -5.86
C GLU A 116 -12.83 -27.88 -5.04
N VAL A 117 -11.66 -27.56 -5.61
CA VAL A 117 -10.66 -26.68 -4.99
C VAL A 117 -11.24 -25.28 -4.78
N ALA A 118 -11.95 -24.75 -5.78
CA ALA A 118 -12.56 -23.43 -5.68
C ALA A 118 -13.64 -23.39 -4.61
N ILE A 119 -14.49 -24.43 -4.50
CA ILE A 119 -15.54 -24.56 -3.48
C ILE A 119 -14.92 -24.58 -2.08
N THR A 120 -13.91 -25.39 -1.86
CA THR A 120 -13.20 -25.49 -0.57
C THR A 120 -12.63 -24.14 -0.16
N LEU A 121 -11.89 -23.46 -1.04
CA LEU A 121 -11.30 -22.15 -0.75
C LEU A 121 -12.34 -21.05 -0.52
N LYS A 122 -13.52 -21.15 -1.12
CA LYS A 122 -14.64 -20.23 -0.85
C LYS A 122 -15.28 -20.48 0.50
N ALA A 123 -15.49 -21.74 0.88
CA ALA A 123 -16.04 -22.11 2.17
C ALA A 123 -15.18 -21.57 3.31
N GLU A 124 -13.85 -21.55 3.14
CA GLU A 124 -12.88 -20.96 4.07
C GLU A 124 -12.75 -19.43 3.96
N GLY A 125 -13.50 -18.77 3.06
CA GLY A 125 -13.45 -17.32 2.87
C GLY A 125 -12.17 -16.81 2.19
N LEU A 126 -11.35 -17.70 1.64
CA LEU A 126 -10.05 -17.39 1.02
C LEU A 126 -10.18 -17.02 -0.47
N LEU A 127 -11.23 -17.48 -1.15
CA LEU A 127 -11.52 -17.17 -2.54
C LEU A 127 -12.82 -16.35 -2.65
N ARG A 128 -12.72 -15.12 -3.21
CA ARG A 128 -13.85 -14.18 -3.27
C ARG A 128 -14.54 -14.11 -4.64
N SER A 129 -13.92 -14.65 -5.69
CA SER A 129 -14.47 -14.59 -7.05
C SER A 129 -14.19 -15.88 -7.81
N ASP A 130 -15.06 -16.23 -8.76
CA ASP A 130 -14.94 -17.42 -9.60
C ASP A 130 -13.95 -17.26 -10.76
N GLY A 131 -13.46 -16.05 -11.00
CA GLY A 131 -12.54 -15.78 -12.10
C GLY A 131 -11.07 -16.02 -11.76
N PRO A 132 -10.19 -16.00 -12.77
CA PRO A 132 -8.76 -16.12 -12.56
C PRO A 132 -8.24 -14.96 -11.69
N HIS A 133 -7.18 -15.22 -10.95
CA HIS A 133 -6.53 -14.19 -10.15
C HIS A 133 -5.85 -13.13 -11.04
N ALA A 134 -5.67 -11.91 -10.50
CA ALA A 134 -4.83 -10.95 -11.16
C ALA A 134 -3.38 -11.46 -11.20
N PRO A 135 -2.65 -11.29 -12.32
CA PRO A 135 -1.25 -11.70 -12.44
C PRO A 135 -0.35 -11.16 -11.31
N ALA A 136 -0.62 -9.93 -10.86
CA ALA A 136 0.10 -9.32 -9.73
C ALA A 136 -0.13 -10.08 -8.40
N THR A 137 -1.34 -10.63 -8.19
CA THR A 137 -1.66 -11.43 -7.00
C THR A 137 -0.90 -12.76 -7.01
N VAL A 138 -0.86 -13.44 -8.16
CA VAL A 138 -0.12 -14.70 -8.32
C VAL A 138 1.38 -14.48 -8.11
N ARG A 139 1.96 -13.44 -8.75
CA ARG A 139 3.37 -13.07 -8.54
C ARG A 139 3.68 -12.76 -7.07
N ARG A 140 2.80 -12.03 -6.40
CA ARG A 140 2.97 -11.70 -4.99
C ARG A 140 2.99 -12.96 -4.12
N ARG A 141 2.04 -13.88 -4.32
CA ARG A 141 1.97 -15.14 -3.58
C ARG A 141 3.20 -16.03 -3.82
N LEU A 142 3.67 -16.14 -5.07
CA LEU A 142 4.92 -16.84 -5.38
C LEU A 142 6.13 -16.17 -4.72
N SER A 143 6.19 -14.84 -4.71
CA SER A 143 7.24 -14.10 -4.00
C SER A 143 7.17 -14.30 -2.49
N SER A 144 5.97 -14.29 -1.90
CA SER A 144 5.76 -14.60 -0.48
C SER A 144 6.21 -16.02 -0.14
N TRP A 145 5.85 -17.00 -0.97
CA TRP A 145 6.27 -18.39 -0.81
C TRP A 145 7.79 -18.54 -0.91
N SER A 146 8.43 -17.89 -1.90
CA SER A 146 9.89 -17.85 -2.02
C SER A 146 10.56 -17.23 -0.79
N THR A 147 10.02 -16.14 -0.27
CA THR A 147 10.53 -15.47 0.94
C THR A 147 10.44 -16.40 2.15
N LEU A 148 9.29 -17.04 2.37
CA LEU A 148 9.07 -17.97 3.46
C LEU A 148 9.98 -19.21 3.36
N THR A 149 10.23 -19.71 2.13
CA THR A 149 11.19 -20.81 1.89
C THR A 149 12.61 -20.41 2.31
N LYS A 150 13.05 -19.21 1.91
CA LYS A 150 14.38 -18.68 2.29
C LYS A 150 14.52 -18.48 3.80
N TRP A 151 13.48 -17.99 4.48
CA TRP A 151 13.50 -17.82 5.94
C TRP A 151 13.58 -19.15 6.69
N ARG A 152 13.12 -20.26 6.06
CA ARG A 152 13.33 -21.61 6.56
C ARG A 152 14.73 -22.17 6.29
N GLY A 153 15.63 -21.37 5.69
CA GLY A 153 16.97 -21.80 5.30
C GLY A 153 16.98 -22.80 4.14
N LEU A 154 15.90 -22.84 3.35
CA LEU A 154 15.73 -23.78 2.25
C LEU A 154 15.92 -23.11 0.89
N VAL A 155 16.39 -23.87 -0.09
CA VAL A 155 16.51 -23.43 -1.49
C VAL A 155 15.31 -23.97 -2.25
N GLY A 156 14.51 -23.09 -2.84
CA GLY A 156 13.32 -23.47 -3.62
C GLY A 156 13.48 -23.20 -5.11
N ASN A 157 12.64 -23.84 -5.92
CA ASN A 157 12.68 -23.80 -7.39
C ASN A 157 11.98 -22.55 -8.00
N PHE A 158 11.95 -21.43 -7.28
CA PHE A 158 11.24 -20.22 -7.71
C PHE A 158 11.91 -19.49 -8.88
N ASN A 159 13.17 -19.82 -9.20
CA ASN A 159 13.91 -19.31 -10.35
C ASN A 159 13.96 -20.31 -11.52
N ALA A 160 13.22 -21.42 -11.44
CA ALA A 160 13.22 -22.43 -12.48
C ALA A 160 12.72 -21.85 -13.82
N PRO A 161 13.39 -22.15 -14.95
CA PRO A 161 13.00 -21.65 -16.27
C PRO A 161 11.58 -22.01 -16.67
N GLY A 162 11.11 -23.21 -16.29
CA GLY A 162 9.74 -23.70 -16.55
C GLY A 162 8.69 -22.83 -15.86
N LEU A 163 8.90 -22.46 -14.59
CA LEU A 163 8.01 -21.58 -13.85
C LEU A 163 7.96 -20.17 -14.47
N HIS A 164 9.12 -19.62 -14.84
CA HIS A 164 9.17 -18.29 -15.49
C HIS A 164 8.44 -18.30 -16.84
N SER A 165 8.63 -19.34 -17.64
CA SER A 165 7.96 -19.49 -18.93
C SER A 165 6.44 -19.64 -18.75
N ALA A 166 5.99 -20.51 -17.85
CA ALA A 166 4.58 -20.69 -17.54
C ALA A 166 3.93 -19.39 -17.07
N LEU A 167 4.57 -18.67 -16.15
CA LEU A 167 4.07 -17.40 -15.65
C LEU A 167 4.00 -16.32 -16.74
N LYS A 168 5.03 -16.22 -17.60
CA LYS A 168 5.06 -15.26 -18.71
C LYS A 168 3.95 -15.53 -19.73
N LEU A 169 3.75 -16.80 -20.10
CA LEU A 169 2.71 -17.21 -21.04
C LEU A 169 1.31 -16.99 -20.46
N ALA A 170 1.09 -17.41 -19.22
CA ALA A 170 -0.20 -17.24 -18.54
C ALA A 170 -0.56 -15.74 -18.38
N VAL A 171 0.42 -14.88 -18.05
CA VAL A 171 0.21 -13.43 -17.97
C VAL A 171 -0.16 -12.85 -19.34
N ARG A 172 0.50 -13.28 -20.42
CA ARG A 172 0.16 -12.84 -21.78
C ARG A 172 -1.24 -13.30 -22.21
N ALA A 173 -1.62 -14.53 -21.90
CA ALA A 173 -2.97 -15.05 -22.17
C ALA A 173 -4.05 -14.33 -21.38
N SER A 174 -3.78 -13.98 -20.10
CA SER A 174 -4.71 -13.25 -19.23
C SER A 174 -4.74 -11.75 -19.51
N ALA A 175 -3.79 -11.21 -20.26
CA ALA A 175 -3.69 -9.78 -20.60
C ALA A 175 -4.66 -9.34 -21.72
N ARG A 176 -5.49 -10.24 -22.28
CA ARG A 176 -6.53 -9.86 -23.22
C ARG A 176 -7.56 -8.93 -22.56
N PRO A 177 -8.13 -7.96 -23.31
CA PRO A 177 -8.81 -6.80 -22.73
C PRO A 177 -10.16 -7.14 -22.10
N ARG A 178 -10.16 -7.69 -20.92
CA ARG A 178 -11.30 -7.67 -20.01
C ARG A 178 -10.89 -6.84 -18.81
N GLY A 179 -11.29 -5.57 -18.87
CA GLY A 179 -10.92 -4.52 -17.93
C GLY A 179 -11.10 -4.90 -16.46
N ARG A 180 -10.08 -5.45 -15.84
CA ARG A 180 -9.94 -5.33 -14.38
C ARG A 180 -9.53 -3.88 -14.11
N GLY A 181 -10.54 -3.05 -13.83
CA GLY A 181 -10.34 -1.66 -13.54
C GLY A 181 -9.33 -1.46 -12.40
N ARG A 182 -8.45 -0.48 -12.56
CA ARG A 182 -7.63 0.06 -11.46
C ARG A 182 -8.54 0.35 -10.27
N LYS A 183 -8.05 0.19 -9.04
CA LYS A 183 -8.79 0.52 -7.80
C LYS A 183 -9.29 1.97 -7.76
N SER A 184 -8.65 2.87 -8.49
CA SER A 184 -9.13 4.20 -8.83
C SER A 184 -9.20 4.25 -10.35
N ARG A 185 -10.38 4.37 -10.90
CA ARG A 185 -10.60 4.50 -12.35
C ARG A 185 -10.26 5.90 -12.83
N LYS A 186 -10.44 6.90 -11.94
CA LYS A 186 -10.20 8.32 -12.22
C LYS A 186 -9.16 8.92 -11.27
N ALA A 187 -8.36 9.81 -11.80
CA ALA A 187 -7.45 10.66 -11.05
C ALA A 187 -8.22 11.81 -10.39
N VAL A 188 -7.82 12.23 -9.19
CA VAL A 188 -8.33 13.44 -8.56
C VAL A 188 -7.45 14.61 -9.03
N THR A 189 -7.77 15.15 -10.19
CA THR A 189 -7.10 16.31 -10.81
C THR A 189 -7.50 17.62 -10.11
N ALA A 190 -6.89 18.75 -10.49
CA ALA A 190 -7.13 20.02 -9.82
C ALA A 190 -8.60 20.47 -9.90
N ASP A 191 -9.28 20.23 -11.02
CA ASP A 191 -10.70 20.50 -11.21
C ASP A 191 -11.59 19.67 -10.28
N ILE A 192 -11.32 18.36 -10.18
CA ILE A 192 -11.99 17.48 -9.22
C ILE A 192 -11.72 17.91 -7.79
N LEU A 193 -10.45 18.21 -7.46
CA LEU A 193 -10.09 18.69 -6.13
C LEU A 193 -10.84 19.98 -5.79
N ALA A 194 -10.95 20.93 -6.73
CA ALA A 194 -11.72 22.17 -6.53
C ALA A 194 -13.19 21.89 -6.19
N ALA A 195 -13.84 20.95 -6.90
CA ALA A 195 -15.21 20.54 -6.59
C ALA A 195 -15.34 19.93 -5.18
N LEU A 196 -14.34 19.10 -4.76
CA LEU A 196 -14.33 18.51 -3.41
C LEU A 196 -14.16 19.61 -2.34
N LEU A 197 -13.35 20.63 -2.60
CA LEU A 197 -13.14 21.73 -1.66
C LEU A 197 -14.40 22.60 -1.53
N GLN A 198 -15.19 22.75 -2.60
CA GLN A 198 -16.51 23.39 -2.54
C GLN A 198 -17.50 22.58 -1.69
N ALA A 199 -17.48 21.25 -1.78
CA ALA A 199 -18.27 20.39 -0.90
C ALA A 199 -17.84 20.43 0.58
N CYS A 200 -16.67 21.03 0.89
CA CYS A 200 -16.18 21.29 2.25
C CYS A 200 -16.19 22.78 2.60
N ALA A 201 -17.08 23.59 2.03
CA ALA A 201 -17.01 25.05 2.17
C ALA A 201 -17.53 25.57 3.52
N SER A 202 -18.28 24.78 4.29
CA SER A 202 -18.82 25.25 5.57
C SER A 202 -17.75 25.38 6.66
N ASP A 203 -18.10 26.11 7.74
CA ASP A 203 -17.22 26.34 8.90
C ASP A 203 -17.33 25.23 9.96
N ARG A 204 -18.06 24.15 9.71
CA ARG A 204 -18.09 23.00 10.60
C ARG A 204 -16.70 22.38 10.71
N LEU A 205 -16.31 21.99 11.91
CA LEU A 205 -14.97 21.43 12.18
C LEU A 205 -14.63 20.24 11.25
N VAL A 206 -15.63 19.42 10.89
CA VAL A 206 -15.47 18.30 9.97
C VAL A 206 -15.12 18.77 8.55
N ASP A 207 -15.67 19.89 8.08
CA ASP A 207 -15.41 20.43 6.75
C ASP A 207 -14.04 21.12 6.69
N VAL A 208 -13.66 21.83 7.77
CA VAL A 208 -12.33 22.40 7.92
C VAL A 208 -11.25 21.31 7.89
N ARG A 209 -11.45 20.23 8.66
CA ARG A 209 -10.56 19.06 8.63
C ARG A 209 -10.44 18.45 7.24
N ASP A 210 -11.56 18.19 6.58
CA ASP A 210 -11.57 17.48 5.30
C ASP A 210 -10.93 18.34 4.20
N ARG A 211 -11.16 19.65 4.22
CA ARG A 211 -10.51 20.63 3.34
C ARG A 211 -8.99 20.62 3.51
N ALA A 212 -8.52 20.69 4.76
CA ALA A 212 -7.10 20.60 5.07
C ALA A 212 -6.49 19.27 4.63
N LEU A 213 -7.14 18.14 4.95
CA LEU A 213 -6.70 16.81 4.58
C LEU A 213 -6.53 16.65 3.06
N LEU A 214 -7.52 17.09 2.28
CA LEU A 214 -7.50 16.97 0.82
C LEU A 214 -6.40 17.84 0.19
N LEU A 215 -6.25 19.09 0.65
CA LEU A 215 -5.21 20.00 0.16
C LEU A 215 -3.81 19.52 0.52
N VAL A 216 -3.58 19.12 1.78
CA VAL A 216 -2.28 18.60 2.22
C VAL A 216 -1.94 17.31 1.48
N ALA A 217 -2.89 16.39 1.36
CA ALA A 217 -2.66 15.12 0.66
C ALA A 217 -2.28 15.33 -0.82
N PHE A 218 -2.90 16.29 -1.49
CA PHE A 218 -2.62 16.60 -2.89
C PHE A 218 -1.32 17.38 -3.05
N ALA A 219 -1.18 18.52 -2.35
CA ALA A 219 -0.06 19.45 -2.53
C ALA A 219 1.29 18.86 -2.09
N SER A 220 1.29 17.94 -1.12
CA SER A 220 2.51 17.21 -0.71
C SER A 220 2.93 16.10 -1.69
N GLY A 221 2.48 16.14 -2.94
CA GLY A 221 2.84 15.18 -3.99
C GLY A 221 1.91 13.95 -4.06
N GLY A 222 0.68 14.06 -3.61
CA GLY A 222 -0.27 12.95 -3.59
C GLY A 222 0.11 11.88 -2.59
N ARG A 223 0.23 12.22 -1.31
CA ARG A 223 0.63 11.28 -0.24
C ARG A 223 -0.29 10.08 -0.14
N ARG A 224 0.30 8.94 0.24
CA ARG A 224 -0.49 7.73 0.53
C ARG A 224 -1.41 7.98 1.72
N ARG A 225 -2.60 7.37 1.70
CA ARG A 225 -3.57 7.49 2.82
C ARG A 225 -2.97 7.13 4.19
N SER A 226 -2.01 6.20 4.24
CA SER A 226 -1.31 5.83 5.47
C SER A 226 -0.32 6.90 5.92
N GLU A 227 0.30 7.63 5.01
CA GLU A 227 1.22 8.71 5.31
C GLU A 227 0.43 9.94 5.83
N ILE A 228 -0.72 10.25 5.22
CA ILE A 228 -1.60 11.32 5.68
C ILE A 228 -2.22 11.01 7.05
N SER A 229 -2.70 9.79 7.26
CA SER A 229 -3.29 9.41 8.55
C SER A 229 -2.28 9.37 9.69
N ALA A 230 -1.01 9.11 9.38
CA ALA A 230 0.08 9.05 10.35
C ALA A 230 0.83 10.38 10.52
N LEU A 231 0.45 11.45 9.80
CA LEU A 231 1.10 12.75 9.89
C LEU A 231 0.97 13.33 11.29
N ARG A 232 2.08 13.81 11.85
CA ARG A 232 2.17 14.38 13.18
C ARG A 232 2.61 15.84 13.13
N VAL A 233 2.20 16.61 14.12
CA VAL A 233 2.56 18.06 14.24
C VAL A 233 4.08 18.22 14.33
N GLU A 234 4.78 17.32 15.00
CA GLU A 234 6.23 17.35 15.18
C GLU A 234 7.02 17.18 13.86
N GLN A 235 6.33 16.79 12.78
CA GLN A 235 6.90 16.69 11.43
C GLN A 235 6.75 17.99 10.62
N LEU A 236 5.94 18.92 11.12
CA LEU A 236 5.67 20.19 10.48
C LEU A 236 6.72 21.21 10.92
N VAL A 237 7.42 21.80 9.97
CA VAL A 237 8.43 22.84 10.24
C VAL A 237 8.08 24.04 9.39
N GLU A 238 7.88 25.17 10.04
CA GLU A 238 7.71 26.44 9.35
C GLU A 238 9.00 26.83 8.64
N GLU A 239 8.88 27.28 7.42
CA GLU A 239 9.96 27.83 6.62
C GLU A 239 9.68 29.28 6.28
N ASP A 240 10.71 30.01 5.91
CA ASP A 240 10.54 31.38 5.43
C ASP A 240 9.57 31.46 4.26
N PRO A 241 8.69 32.48 4.20
CA PRO A 241 7.80 32.65 3.07
C PRO A 241 8.55 32.71 1.74
N VAL A 242 8.02 32.06 0.73
CA VAL A 242 8.62 31.99 -0.61
C VAL A 242 7.88 32.90 -1.60
N PRO A 243 8.54 33.34 -2.70
CA PRO A 243 7.85 34.09 -3.74
C PRO A 243 6.68 33.30 -4.35
N ALA A 244 5.56 33.97 -4.57
CA ALA A 244 4.38 33.34 -5.22
C ALA A 244 4.66 32.96 -6.66
N ASP A 245 5.45 33.74 -7.39
CA ASP A 245 6.02 33.40 -8.70
C ASP A 245 7.53 33.18 -8.53
N PRO A 246 8.03 31.94 -8.81
CA PRO A 246 9.47 31.66 -8.78
C PRO A 246 10.32 32.55 -9.71
N LYS A 247 9.71 33.20 -10.70
CA LYS A 247 10.38 34.11 -11.65
C LYS A 247 10.45 35.54 -11.13
N ASP A 248 9.73 35.88 -10.07
CA ASP A 248 9.71 37.18 -9.41
C ASP A 248 10.12 37.04 -7.94
N PRO A 249 11.44 37.01 -7.63
CA PRO A 249 11.94 36.81 -6.28
C PRO A 249 11.54 37.91 -5.30
N GLU A 250 11.29 39.13 -5.78
CA GLU A 250 10.91 40.30 -4.97
C GLU A 250 9.39 40.51 -4.86
N GLY A 251 8.64 39.63 -5.55
CA GLY A 251 7.19 39.69 -5.58
C GLY A 251 6.50 39.24 -4.29
N LEU A 252 5.19 39.07 -4.38
CA LEU A 252 4.35 38.63 -3.25
C LEU A 252 4.90 37.36 -2.62
N ARG A 253 5.13 37.38 -1.30
CA ARG A 253 5.56 36.21 -0.53
C ARG A 253 4.36 35.47 0.07
N ILE A 254 4.41 34.16 -0.05
CA ILE A 254 3.36 33.23 0.44
C ILE A 254 3.96 32.23 1.43
N PRO A 255 3.17 31.77 2.42
CA PRO A 255 3.66 30.90 3.48
C PRO A 255 4.19 29.58 2.92
N CYS A 256 5.26 29.10 3.54
CA CYS A 256 5.90 27.82 3.22
C CYS A 256 6.01 26.98 4.49
N LEU A 257 5.76 25.67 4.34
CA LEU A 257 5.86 24.70 5.43
C LEU A 257 6.51 23.44 4.90
N LYS A 258 7.51 22.95 5.62
CA LYS A 258 8.19 21.68 5.35
C LYS A 258 7.53 20.56 6.15
N ILE A 259 7.19 19.46 5.48
CA ILE A 259 6.80 18.21 6.13
C ILE A 259 7.99 17.27 6.10
N ARG A 260 8.58 16.99 7.27
CA ARG A 260 9.61 15.97 7.41
C ARG A 260 8.97 14.60 7.24
N LEU A 261 9.50 13.83 6.29
CA LEU A 261 9.04 12.47 6.05
C LEU A 261 9.86 11.56 6.96
N GLY A 262 9.24 11.03 7.99
CA GLY A 262 9.84 9.98 8.80
C GLY A 262 10.22 8.77 7.95
N ARG A 263 10.79 7.72 8.57
CA ARG A 263 11.13 6.46 7.91
C ARG A 263 9.95 5.94 7.07
N THR A 264 10.03 6.09 5.76
CA THR A 264 9.02 5.52 4.86
C THR A 264 9.47 4.14 4.40
N LYS A 265 8.56 3.30 3.94
CA LYS A 265 8.86 1.96 3.38
C LYS A 265 10.03 1.95 2.37
N THR A 266 10.46 3.10 1.92
CA THR A 266 11.39 3.29 0.81
C THR A 266 12.55 4.24 1.11
N THR A 267 12.59 4.92 2.25
CA THR A 267 13.71 5.78 2.66
C THR A 267 14.64 5.02 3.60
N GLN A 268 15.95 5.07 3.33
CA GLN A 268 16.98 4.68 4.31
C GLN A 268 16.96 5.67 5.48
N ALA A 269 17.37 5.23 6.68
CA ALA A 269 17.22 5.96 7.93
C ALA A 269 17.93 7.33 7.99
N ASP A 270 18.85 7.62 7.05
CA ASP A 270 19.72 8.81 7.04
C ASP A 270 19.29 9.90 6.04
N THR A 271 18.15 9.79 5.39
CA THR A 271 17.73 10.84 4.48
C THR A 271 16.77 11.80 5.17
N ASP A 272 17.15 13.06 5.28
CA ASP A 272 16.32 14.22 5.61
C ASP A 272 15.24 14.45 4.52
N ALA A 273 14.49 13.39 4.22
CA ALA A 273 13.47 13.43 3.20
C ALA A 273 12.32 14.33 3.66
N PHE A 274 12.00 15.32 2.87
CA PHE A 274 10.90 16.25 3.15
C PHE A 274 10.11 16.56 1.87
N VAL A 275 8.96 17.17 2.07
CA VAL A 275 8.18 17.81 1.01
C VAL A 275 7.72 19.17 1.49
N LEU A 276 7.48 20.08 0.55
CA LEU A 276 7.04 21.43 0.84
C LEU A 276 5.53 21.59 0.57
N LEU A 277 4.88 22.31 1.45
CA LEU A 277 3.58 22.92 1.21
C LEU A 277 3.79 24.43 1.03
N VAL A 278 3.14 25.01 0.03
CA VAL A 278 3.31 26.43 -0.30
C VAL A 278 1.94 27.07 -0.50
N GLY A 279 1.72 28.22 0.15
CA GLY A 279 0.53 29.03 -0.01
C GLY A 279 -0.74 28.44 0.63
N ARG A 280 -1.82 28.33 -0.13
CA ARG A 280 -3.15 27.92 0.36
C ARG A 280 -3.16 26.62 1.20
N PRO A 281 -2.45 25.54 0.86
CA PRO A 281 -2.41 24.33 1.69
C PRO A 281 -1.87 24.59 3.10
N VAL A 282 -0.92 25.52 3.26
CA VAL A 282 -0.35 25.90 4.56
C VAL A 282 -1.41 26.61 5.39
N LEU A 283 -2.05 27.63 4.82
CA LEU A 283 -3.08 28.42 5.51
C LEU A 283 -4.24 27.54 6.00
N VAL A 284 -4.71 26.63 5.15
CA VAL A 284 -5.83 25.74 5.50
C VAL A 284 -5.42 24.69 6.55
N LEU A 285 -4.16 24.25 6.53
CA LEU A 285 -3.64 23.35 7.56
C LEU A 285 -3.53 24.07 8.91
N GLN A 286 -3.05 25.31 8.93
CA GLN A 286 -2.94 26.12 10.14
C GLN A 286 -4.34 26.43 10.72
N ASP A 287 -5.31 26.85 9.90
CA ASP A 287 -6.71 27.05 10.30
C ASP A 287 -7.32 25.78 10.93
N TRP A 288 -7.02 24.61 10.35
CA TRP A 288 -7.46 23.33 10.93
C TRP A 288 -6.83 23.09 12.31
N LEU A 289 -5.51 23.22 12.45
CA LEU A 289 -4.80 22.96 13.70
C LEU A 289 -5.25 23.91 14.80
N GLU A 290 -5.43 25.19 14.49
CA GLU A 290 -5.90 26.23 15.42
C GLU A 290 -7.32 25.94 15.91
N ARG A 291 -8.28 25.75 14.98
CA ARG A 291 -9.69 25.48 15.34
C ARG A 291 -9.88 24.16 16.09
N ALA A 292 -9.06 23.18 15.80
CA ALA A 292 -9.09 21.89 16.48
C ALA A 292 -8.29 21.87 17.79
N GLY A 293 -7.55 22.95 18.13
CA GLY A 293 -6.68 23.02 19.32
C GLY A 293 -5.59 21.94 19.31
N ILE A 294 -5.03 21.62 18.13
CA ILE A 294 -4.02 20.57 17.97
C ILE A 294 -2.62 21.19 17.98
N ALA A 295 -1.93 21.10 19.12
CA ALA A 295 -0.56 21.57 19.29
C ALA A 295 0.49 20.44 19.16
N GLU A 296 0.10 19.17 19.31
CA GLU A 296 1.00 18.03 19.28
C GLU A 296 0.30 16.74 18.79
N GLY A 297 1.09 15.77 18.40
CA GLY A 297 0.59 14.43 18.04
C GLY A 297 -0.02 14.38 16.65
N ALA A 298 -1.07 13.59 16.47
CA ALA A 298 -1.68 13.36 15.15
C ALA A 298 -2.32 14.64 14.60
N VAL A 299 -1.97 15.01 13.37
CA VAL A 299 -2.54 16.17 12.66
C VAL A 299 -4.01 15.92 12.31
N PHE A 300 -4.34 14.79 11.74
CA PHE A 300 -5.72 14.45 11.35
C PHE A 300 -6.34 13.45 12.29
N ARG A 301 -7.39 13.87 13.00
CA ARG A 301 -8.10 13.10 14.03
C ARG A 301 -9.55 12.85 13.63
N GLY A 302 -10.15 11.84 14.25
CA GLY A 302 -11.58 11.55 14.12
C GLY A 302 -12.43 12.70 14.71
N ILE A 303 -13.61 12.88 14.14
CA ILE A 303 -14.66 13.75 14.69
C ILE A 303 -15.90 12.90 14.78
N ASP A 304 -16.50 12.84 15.98
CA ASP A 304 -17.70 12.06 16.20
C ASP A 304 -18.95 12.72 15.58
N ARG A 305 -20.09 12.04 15.67
CA ARG A 305 -21.37 12.51 15.13
C ARG A 305 -21.89 13.80 15.79
N TRP A 306 -21.38 14.13 16.97
CA TRP A 306 -21.74 15.33 17.73
C TRP A 306 -20.77 16.51 17.48
N GLY A 307 -19.72 16.29 16.67
CA GLY A 307 -18.72 17.31 16.34
C GLY A 307 -17.52 17.35 17.29
N ASN A 308 -17.38 16.41 18.22
CA ASN A 308 -16.26 16.37 19.15
C ASN A 308 -15.03 15.76 18.49
N LEU A 309 -13.88 16.38 18.75
CA LEU A 309 -12.60 15.91 18.27
C LEU A 309 -12.11 14.71 19.08
N GLU A 310 -11.78 13.61 18.40
CA GLU A 310 -11.16 12.43 19.02
C GLU A 310 -9.66 12.66 19.25
N LYS A 311 -9.09 11.97 20.26
CA LYS A 311 -7.64 12.00 20.49
C LYS A 311 -6.85 11.15 19.50
N ARG A 312 -7.50 10.16 18.90
CA ARG A 312 -6.86 9.19 17.98
C ARG A 312 -6.70 9.75 16.58
N ALA A 313 -5.58 9.38 15.94
CA ALA A 313 -5.37 9.61 14.52
C ALA A 313 -6.46 8.94 13.68
N LEU A 314 -6.78 9.53 12.53
CA LEU A 314 -7.57 8.86 11.50
C LEU A 314 -6.90 7.57 11.08
N THR A 315 -7.70 6.54 10.81
CA THR A 315 -7.16 5.34 10.14
C THR A 315 -6.94 5.60 8.65
N PRO A 316 -6.03 4.88 7.99
CA PRO A 316 -5.88 4.99 6.54
C PRO A 316 -7.19 4.70 5.77
N GLN A 317 -8.06 3.86 6.33
CA GLN A 317 -9.37 3.59 5.74
C GLN A 317 -10.30 4.80 5.86
N ALA A 318 -10.28 5.49 7.00
CA ALA A 318 -11.08 6.70 7.21
C ALA A 318 -10.73 7.79 6.19
N VAL A 319 -9.44 7.99 5.85
CA VAL A 319 -9.02 8.92 4.79
C VAL A 319 -9.70 8.61 3.45
N ASN A 320 -9.77 7.32 3.10
CA ASN A 320 -10.45 6.91 1.86
C ASN A 320 -11.97 7.10 1.92
N LEU A 321 -12.59 6.89 3.08
CA LEU A 321 -14.03 7.10 3.28
C LEU A 321 -14.38 8.60 3.22
N ILE A 322 -13.54 9.45 3.82
CA ILE A 322 -13.68 10.91 3.73
C ILE A 322 -13.66 11.35 2.26
N LEU A 323 -12.65 10.94 1.49
CA LEU A 323 -12.59 11.26 0.07
C LEU A 323 -13.85 10.81 -0.67
N LYS A 324 -14.28 9.55 -0.48
CA LYS A 324 -15.47 9.01 -1.15
C LYS A 324 -16.74 9.76 -0.79
N ARG A 325 -16.89 10.17 0.46
CA ARG A 325 -18.01 11.01 0.91
C ARG A 325 -18.02 12.34 0.18
N ARG A 326 -16.87 13.05 0.12
CA ARG A 326 -16.75 14.33 -0.57
C ARG A 326 -16.96 14.22 -2.07
N ILE A 327 -16.53 13.11 -2.68
CA ILE A 327 -16.84 12.79 -4.09
C ILE A 327 -18.36 12.69 -4.30
N ALA A 328 -19.09 12.01 -3.42
CA ALA A 328 -20.55 11.89 -3.51
C ALA A 328 -21.24 13.25 -3.31
N GLU A 329 -20.80 14.03 -2.32
CA GLU A 329 -21.32 15.38 -2.04
C GLU A 329 -21.07 16.35 -3.20
N ALA A 330 -19.98 16.17 -3.95
CA ALA A 330 -19.69 16.91 -5.19
C ALA A 330 -20.47 16.40 -6.42
N GLY A 331 -21.41 15.45 -6.26
CA GLY A 331 -22.22 14.90 -7.35
C GLY A 331 -21.47 13.92 -8.27
N LEU A 332 -20.32 13.39 -7.84
CA LEU A 332 -19.49 12.48 -8.63
C LEU A 332 -19.64 11.03 -8.14
N ASP A 333 -19.34 10.05 -9.01
CA ASP A 333 -19.40 8.62 -8.66
C ASP A 333 -18.29 8.21 -7.69
N PRO A 334 -18.58 7.87 -6.41
CA PRO A 334 -17.57 7.46 -5.43
C PRO A 334 -16.84 6.16 -5.78
N GLN A 335 -17.42 5.33 -6.66
CA GLN A 335 -16.79 4.06 -7.07
C GLN A 335 -15.70 4.28 -8.12
N ALA A 336 -15.71 5.42 -8.80
CA ALA A 336 -14.70 5.79 -9.77
C ALA A 336 -13.41 6.29 -9.11
N PHE A 337 -13.45 6.69 -7.83
CA PHE A 337 -12.32 7.32 -7.14
C PHE A 337 -11.88 6.55 -5.89
N SER A 338 -10.65 6.75 -5.49
CA SER A 338 -10.08 6.29 -4.22
C SER A 338 -8.98 7.26 -3.77
N ALA A 339 -8.50 7.13 -2.52
CA ALA A 339 -7.40 7.94 -2.01
C ALA A 339 -6.11 7.83 -2.87
N HIS A 340 -5.93 6.74 -3.62
CA HIS A 340 -4.85 6.63 -4.60
C HIS A 340 -5.02 7.60 -5.77
N GLY A 341 -6.26 8.02 -6.06
CA GLY A 341 -6.60 9.03 -7.07
C GLY A 341 -5.95 10.39 -6.81
N LEU A 342 -5.71 10.77 -5.55
CA LEU A 342 -4.96 12.00 -5.22
C LEU A 342 -3.52 11.94 -5.74
N ARG A 343 -2.85 10.79 -5.60
CA ARG A 343 -1.48 10.60 -6.06
C ARG A 343 -1.37 10.55 -7.58
N SER A 344 -2.27 9.83 -8.25
CA SER A 344 -2.32 9.84 -9.71
C SER A 344 -2.74 11.21 -10.24
N GLY A 345 -3.66 11.90 -9.56
CA GLY A 345 -4.12 13.25 -9.91
C GLY A 345 -3.01 14.28 -9.82
N TYR A 346 -2.21 14.25 -8.77
CA TYR A 346 -1.05 15.13 -8.64
C TYR A 346 -0.10 14.97 -9.85
N LEU A 347 0.33 13.74 -10.18
CA LEU A 347 1.22 13.50 -11.31
C LEU A 347 0.59 13.85 -12.66
N THR A 348 -0.71 13.60 -12.84
CA THR A 348 -1.43 14.01 -14.05
C THR A 348 -1.48 15.53 -14.18
N GLU A 349 -1.69 16.23 -13.06
CA GLU A 349 -1.75 17.69 -13.05
C GLU A 349 -0.38 18.33 -13.28
N THR A 350 0.69 17.79 -12.70
CA THR A 350 2.05 18.27 -12.95
C THR A 350 2.44 18.11 -14.42
N ALA A 351 2.08 16.98 -15.04
CA ALA A 351 2.28 16.75 -16.47
C ALA A 351 1.47 17.76 -17.34
N ARG A 352 0.20 18.02 -16.99
CA ARG A 352 -0.65 19.00 -17.69
C ARG A 352 -0.07 20.42 -17.64
N ARG A 353 0.60 20.76 -16.55
CA ARG A 353 1.23 22.06 -16.34
C ARG A 353 2.65 22.15 -16.90
N GLY A 354 3.16 21.09 -17.55
CA GLY A 354 4.50 21.05 -18.12
C GLY A 354 5.64 20.99 -17.08
N ILE A 355 5.32 20.64 -15.82
CA ILE A 355 6.32 20.42 -14.77
C ILE A 355 7.12 19.17 -15.14
N SER A 356 8.44 19.21 -14.99
CA SER A 356 9.30 18.08 -15.35
C SER A 356 9.03 16.83 -14.47
N LEU A 357 9.16 15.64 -15.06
CA LEU A 357 8.97 14.40 -14.32
C LEU A 357 9.91 14.26 -13.09
N PRO A 358 11.21 14.62 -13.16
CA PRO A 358 12.08 14.60 -11.98
C PRO A 358 11.59 15.49 -10.84
N GLU A 359 11.15 16.71 -11.15
CA GLU A 359 10.63 17.67 -10.18
C GLU A 359 9.33 17.14 -9.51
N ALA A 360 8.40 16.61 -10.29
CA ALA A 360 7.20 15.98 -9.77
C ALA A 360 7.51 14.72 -8.94
N MET A 361 8.54 13.96 -9.30
CA MET A 361 9.00 12.80 -8.52
C MET A 361 9.65 13.20 -7.21
N GLN A 362 10.37 14.31 -7.16
CA GLN A 362 10.95 14.85 -5.94
C GLN A 362 9.86 15.19 -4.90
N GLN A 363 8.82 15.88 -5.30
CA GLN A 363 7.69 16.24 -4.41
C GLN A 363 6.84 15.01 -4.07
N SER A 364 6.55 14.13 -5.02
CA SER A 364 5.73 12.94 -4.79
C SER A 364 6.47 11.77 -4.16
N GLN A 365 7.80 11.84 -4.08
CA GLN A 365 8.67 10.77 -3.56
C GLN A 365 8.45 9.41 -4.27
N HIS A 366 8.31 9.45 -5.61
CA HIS A 366 8.34 8.24 -6.42
C HIS A 366 9.77 7.81 -6.69
N ARG A 367 10.09 6.54 -6.42
CA ARG A 367 11.40 5.95 -6.74
C ARG A 367 11.47 5.37 -8.14
N SER A 368 10.35 4.88 -8.65
CA SER A 368 10.30 4.25 -9.97
C SER A 368 9.85 5.27 -11.00
N VAL A 369 10.78 5.66 -11.88
CA VAL A 369 10.51 6.48 -13.07
C VAL A 369 9.39 5.86 -13.90
N GLN A 370 9.43 4.53 -14.12
CA GLN A 370 8.42 3.82 -14.90
C GLN A 370 7.00 3.97 -14.32
N GLN A 371 6.87 3.94 -12.99
CA GLN A 371 5.55 4.12 -12.35
C GLN A 371 5.06 5.56 -12.48
N ALA A 372 5.92 6.55 -12.33
CA ALA A 372 5.58 7.95 -12.47
C ALA A 372 5.27 8.29 -13.93
N SER A 373 6.09 7.82 -14.89
CA SER A 373 5.87 8.02 -16.33
C SER A 373 4.53 7.50 -16.83
N ASN A 374 4.00 6.42 -16.25
CA ASN A 374 2.68 5.90 -16.65
C ASN A 374 1.55 6.92 -16.47
N TYR A 375 1.66 7.82 -15.48
CA TYR A 375 0.70 8.91 -15.28
C TYR A 375 0.98 10.10 -16.19
N TYR A 376 2.24 10.38 -16.48
CA TYR A 376 2.66 11.43 -17.41
C TYR A 376 2.26 11.10 -18.85
N ASN A 377 2.54 9.88 -19.31
CA ASN A 377 2.26 9.45 -20.68
C ASN A 377 0.77 9.57 -21.04
N GLU A 378 -0.15 9.38 -20.09
CA GLU A 378 -1.59 9.53 -20.35
C GLU A 378 -1.98 11.00 -20.55
N ALA A 379 -1.39 11.92 -19.78
CA ALA A 379 -1.60 13.35 -19.93
C ALA A 379 -0.88 13.93 -21.16
N GLU A 380 0.37 13.52 -21.40
CA GLU A 380 1.18 13.96 -22.54
C GLU A 380 0.61 13.49 -23.88
N ARG A 381 0.01 12.31 -23.96
CA ARG A 381 -0.64 11.84 -25.21
C ARG A 381 -1.77 12.76 -25.66
N THR A 382 -2.53 13.32 -24.73
CA THR A 382 -3.63 14.24 -25.03
C THR A 382 -3.11 15.63 -25.44
N LEU A 383 -1.98 16.05 -24.90
CA LEU A 383 -1.35 17.36 -25.17
C LEU A 383 -0.17 17.28 -26.16
N GLY A 384 0.30 16.09 -26.47
CA GLY A 384 1.54 15.83 -27.21
C GLY A 384 1.51 16.30 -28.65
N ARG A 385 2.58 16.96 -29.06
CA ARG A 385 2.79 17.41 -30.45
C ARG A 385 2.85 16.24 -31.44
N ALA A 386 3.33 15.05 -30.99
CA ALA A 386 3.46 13.86 -31.82
C ALA A 386 2.13 13.37 -32.41
N ALA A 387 1.01 13.55 -31.70
CA ALA A 387 -0.32 13.21 -32.21
C ALA A 387 -0.89 14.27 -33.18
N ARG A 388 -0.21 15.41 -33.37
CA ARG A 388 -0.64 16.57 -34.15
C ARG A 388 0.26 16.86 -35.33
N LEU A 389 1.00 15.87 -35.80
CA LEU A 389 1.92 16.03 -36.94
C LEU A 389 1.21 16.42 -38.26
N MET A 390 -0.08 16.20 -38.36
CA MET A 390 -0.88 16.48 -39.54
C MET A 390 -1.88 17.65 -39.33
N VAL A 391 -1.72 18.43 -38.28
CA VAL A 391 -2.55 19.62 -37.98
C VAL A 391 -1.76 20.88 -38.21
#